data_cc0ce6af761dc9910af8136c61e5a85a
#
_entry.id   cc0ce6af761dc9910af8136c61e5a85a
#
_cell.length_a   1.000
_cell.length_b   1.000
_cell.length_c   1.000
_cell.angle_alpha   90.00
_cell.angle_beta   90.00
_cell.angle_gamma   90.00
#
_symmetry.space_group_name_H-M   'P 1'
#
loop_
_entity.id
_entity.type
_entity.pdbx_description
1 polymer ?
#
loop_
_entity_poly.entity_id
_entity_poly.type
_entity_poly.pdbx_seq_one_letter_code
_entity_poly.pdbx_strand_id
1 'polypeptide(L)'
;VLLPKEMEDDIVFAAGELEGMLTLSEFVSFLIGLDRLKTKTLGLRRHKGYGMAKYYQRSTVTAAVEKLIEEGRLKTAGTTIQKIYSGK
;
A
#
# COMPACT_ATOMS: atom_id res chain seq x y z
N VAL A 1 -12.42 6.63 10.78
CA VAL A 1 -11.14 6.79 11.48
C VAL A 1 -10.03 6.92 10.45
N LEU A 2 -9.24 7.97 10.56
CA LEU A 2 -8.12 8.22 9.67
C LEU A 2 -6.84 7.64 10.29
N LEU A 3 -5.93 7.22 9.41
CA LEU A 3 -4.62 6.76 9.85
C LEU A 3 -3.78 7.95 10.33
N PRO A 4 -2.85 7.74 11.29
CA PRO A 4 -1.92 8.79 11.69
C PRO A 4 -1.07 9.25 10.50
N LYS A 5 -0.69 10.51 10.51
CA LYS A 5 0.12 11.08 9.43
C LYS A 5 1.44 10.33 9.26
N GLU A 6 2.05 9.92 10.36
CA GLU A 6 3.30 9.15 10.32
C GLU A 6 3.11 7.84 9.57
N MET A 7 1.98 7.18 9.77
CA MET A 7 1.67 5.96 9.05
C MET A 7 1.45 6.22 7.56
N GLU A 8 0.81 7.35 7.23
CA GLU A 8 0.65 7.75 5.82
C GLU A 8 2.00 7.94 5.15
N ASP A 9 2.95 8.58 5.83
CA ASP A 9 4.29 8.76 5.31
C ASP A 9 4.99 7.42 5.09
N ASP A 10 4.82 6.49 6.02
CA ASP A 10 5.37 5.15 5.88
C ASP A 10 4.74 4.38 4.71
N ILE A 11 3.44 4.58 4.48
CA ILE A 11 2.75 3.98 3.33
C ILE A 11 3.33 4.52 2.03
N VAL A 12 3.54 5.82 1.94
CA VAL A 12 4.12 6.44 0.74
C VAL A 12 5.54 5.92 0.51
N PHE A 13 6.32 5.80 1.58
CA PHE A 13 7.67 5.26 1.50
C PHE A 13 7.66 3.81 0.99
N ALA A 14 6.77 2.98 1.54
CA ALA A 14 6.64 1.60 1.09
C ALA A 14 6.23 1.51 -0.37
N ALA A 15 5.32 2.37 -0.81
CA ALA A 15 4.91 2.42 -2.22
C ALA A 15 6.09 2.79 -3.12
N GLY A 16 6.96 3.68 -2.66
CA GLY A 16 8.17 4.04 -3.39
C GLY A 16 9.14 2.89 -3.54
N GLU A 17 9.26 2.07 -2.51
CA GLU A 17 10.13 0.89 -2.56
C GLU A 17 9.55 -0.24 -3.41
N LEU A 18 8.23 -0.33 -3.47
CA LEU A 18 7.53 -1.40 -4.18
C LEU A 18 6.85 -0.90 -5.46
N GLU A 19 7.41 0.14 -6.08
CA GLU A 19 6.81 0.75 -7.26
C GLU A 19 6.51 -0.26 -8.36
N GLY A 20 5.25 -0.27 -8.80
CA GLY A 20 4.83 -1.11 -9.90
C GLY A 20 4.75 -2.61 -9.58
N MET A 21 4.98 -3.01 -8.35
CA MET A 21 4.92 -4.42 -7.97
C MET A 21 3.54 -4.88 -7.53
N LEU A 22 2.76 -3.98 -6.94
CA LEU A 22 1.47 -4.34 -6.33
C LEU A 22 0.34 -3.49 -6.88
N THR A 23 -0.82 -4.11 -7.05
CA THR A 23 -2.07 -3.38 -7.32
C THR A 23 -2.58 -2.77 -6.03
N LEU A 24 -3.62 -1.93 -6.12
CA LEU A 24 -4.22 -1.32 -4.94
C LEU A 24 -4.65 -2.39 -3.92
N SER A 25 -5.34 -3.42 -4.38
CA SER A 25 -5.81 -4.50 -3.50
C SER A 25 -4.65 -5.24 -2.84
N GLU A 26 -3.62 -5.55 -3.61
CA GLU A 26 -2.44 -6.24 -3.11
C GLU A 26 -1.66 -5.37 -2.13
N PHE A 27 -1.56 -4.08 -2.40
CA PHE A 27 -0.87 -3.13 -1.54
C PHE A 27 -1.59 -3.01 -0.19
N VAL A 28 -2.92 -2.90 -0.22
CA VAL A 28 -3.72 -2.87 1.02
C VAL A 28 -3.54 -4.16 1.80
N SER A 29 -3.57 -5.30 1.14
CA SER A 29 -3.34 -6.59 1.79
C SER A 29 -1.96 -6.66 2.44
N PHE A 30 -0.94 -6.15 1.77
CA PHE A 30 0.41 -6.04 2.30
C PHE A 30 0.43 -5.19 3.58
N LEU A 31 -0.22 -4.04 3.55
CA LEU A 31 -0.24 -3.13 4.70
C LEU A 31 -0.94 -3.72 5.92
N ILE A 32 -1.99 -4.51 5.72
CA ILE A 32 -2.70 -5.14 6.84
C ILE A 32 -2.13 -6.52 7.22
N GLY A 33 -1.09 -6.96 6.51
CA GLY A 33 -0.42 -8.20 6.87
C GLY A 33 -1.08 -9.47 6.38
N LEU A 34 -1.87 -9.40 5.31
CA LEU A 34 -2.45 -10.58 4.70
C LEU A 34 -1.45 -11.27 3.80
N ASP A 35 -1.37 -12.58 3.94
CA ASP A 35 -0.42 -13.41 3.22
C ASP A 35 -1.01 -13.80 1.86
N ARG A 36 -0.48 -13.21 0.81
CA ARG A 36 -0.89 -13.51 -0.56
C ARG A 36 0.26 -14.12 -1.35
N LEU A 37 -0.04 -14.68 -2.50
CA LEU A 37 0.96 -15.31 -3.34
C LEU A 37 2.12 -14.35 -3.66
N LYS A 38 1.82 -13.10 -4.04
CA LYS A 38 2.86 -12.12 -4.31
C LYS A 38 3.68 -11.77 -3.08
N THR A 39 3.05 -11.75 -1.91
CA THR A 39 3.75 -11.51 -0.66
C THR A 39 4.83 -12.56 -0.44
N LYS A 40 4.50 -13.82 -0.71
CA LYS A 40 5.46 -14.92 -0.58
C LYS A 40 6.51 -14.88 -1.68
N THR A 41 6.07 -14.67 -2.92
CA THR A 41 6.96 -14.69 -4.09
C THR A 41 8.00 -13.58 -4.03
N LEU A 42 7.60 -12.38 -3.59
CA LEU A 42 8.49 -11.22 -3.54
C LEU A 42 9.20 -11.08 -2.18
N GLY A 43 8.91 -11.95 -1.22
CA GLY A 43 9.51 -11.87 0.10
C GLY A 43 9.10 -10.66 0.90
N LEU A 44 7.90 -10.15 0.67
CA LEU A 44 7.42 -8.91 1.28
C LEU A 44 7.22 -9.00 2.79
N ARG A 45 7.17 -10.21 3.35
CA ARG A 45 7.06 -10.40 4.80
C ARG A 45 8.21 -9.76 5.56
N ARG A 46 9.35 -9.60 4.90
CA ARG A 46 10.55 -9.01 5.51
C ARG A 46 10.59 -7.50 5.39
N HIS A 47 9.66 -6.93 4.60
CA HIS A 47 9.61 -5.49 4.42
C HIS A 47 9.07 -4.81 5.68
N LYS A 48 9.64 -3.65 6.02
CA LYS A 48 9.22 -2.90 7.21
C LYS A 48 7.76 -2.50 7.19
N GLY A 49 7.20 -2.29 5.99
CA GLY A 49 5.81 -1.89 5.82
C GLY A 49 4.81 -3.03 5.95
N TYR A 50 5.28 -4.28 5.94
CA TYR A 50 4.37 -5.42 6.00
C TYR A 50 3.64 -5.44 7.34
N GLY A 51 2.29 -5.41 7.27
CA GLY A 51 1.48 -5.47 8.47
C GLY A 51 1.48 -4.20 9.32
N MET A 52 2.00 -3.08 8.81
CA MET A 52 2.05 -1.84 9.58
C MET A 52 0.67 -1.33 9.98
N ALA A 53 -0.36 -1.69 9.22
CA ALA A 53 -1.74 -1.28 9.48
C ALA A 53 -2.62 -2.47 9.89
N LYS A 54 -2.05 -3.52 10.45
CA LYS A 54 -2.78 -4.74 10.76
C LYS A 54 -3.90 -4.57 11.79
N TYR A 55 -3.83 -3.52 12.59
CA TYR A 55 -4.86 -3.24 13.59
C TYR A 55 -6.02 -2.40 13.05
N TYR A 56 -5.94 -1.99 11.80
CA TYR A 56 -6.98 -1.21 11.14
C TYR A 56 -7.80 -2.10 10.21
N GLN A 57 -9.06 -1.72 9.99
CA GLN A 57 -9.90 -2.45 9.06
C GLN A 57 -9.43 -2.21 7.63
N ARG A 58 -9.65 -3.20 6.77
CA ARG A 58 -9.29 -3.09 5.36
C ARG A 58 -9.91 -1.86 4.70
N SER A 59 -11.18 -1.57 5.01
CA SER A 59 -11.86 -0.40 4.45
C SER A 59 -11.17 0.90 4.85
N THR A 60 -10.71 0.99 6.11
CA THR A 60 -9.99 2.17 6.60
C THR A 60 -8.67 2.36 5.85
N VAL A 61 -7.92 1.27 5.68
CA VAL A 61 -6.64 1.32 4.98
C VAL A 61 -6.84 1.65 3.50
N THR A 62 -7.84 1.04 2.88
CA THR A 62 -8.17 1.32 1.48
C THR A 62 -8.52 2.81 1.28
N ALA A 63 -9.35 3.35 2.16
CA ALA A 63 -9.73 4.77 2.09
C ALA A 63 -8.51 5.68 2.26
N ALA A 64 -7.59 5.32 3.16
CA ALA A 64 -6.37 6.10 3.37
C ALA A 64 -5.48 6.08 2.13
N VAL A 65 -5.32 4.93 1.50
CA VAL A 65 -4.52 4.81 0.28
C VAL A 65 -5.16 5.60 -0.85
N GLU A 66 -6.48 5.50 -1.01
CA GLU A 66 -7.19 6.27 -2.03
C GLU A 66 -7.06 7.78 -1.81
N LYS A 67 -7.11 8.21 -0.55
CA LYS A 67 -6.90 9.61 -0.21
C LYS A 67 -5.51 10.08 -0.61
N LEU A 68 -4.49 9.27 -0.38
CA LEU A 68 -3.11 9.60 -0.78
C LEU A 68 -2.99 9.69 -2.29
N ILE A 69 -3.70 8.84 -3.04
CA ILE A 69 -3.74 8.91 -4.49
C ILE A 69 -4.39 10.22 -4.93
N GLU A 70 -5.51 10.57 -4.31
CA GLU A 70 -6.23 11.80 -4.60
C GLU A 70 -5.40 13.05 -4.33
N GLU A 71 -4.60 13.01 -3.27
CA GLU A 71 -3.71 14.12 -2.90
C GLU A 71 -2.42 14.17 -3.74
N GLY A 72 -2.20 13.20 -4.61
CA GLY A 72 -1.01 13.15 -5.44
C GLY A 72 0.22 12.59 -4.77
N ARG A 73 0.11 12.08 -3.56
CA ARG A 73 1.23 11.47 -2.85
C ARG A 73 1.49 10.04 -3.32
N LEU A 74 0.45 9.39 -3.84
CA LEU A 74 0.54 8.10 -4.52
C LEU A 74 -0.15 8.24 -5.87
N LYS A 75 0.16 7.33 -6.78
CA LYS A 75 -0.52 7.29 -8.07
C LYS A 75 -0.68 5.85 -8.53
N THR A 76 -1.62 5.63 -9.42
CA THR A 76 -1.82 4.34 -10.06
C THR A 76 -1.50 4.46 -11.54
N ALA A 77 -0.97 3.41 -12.12
CA ALA A 77 -0.68 3.38 -13.54
C ALA A 77 -0.86 1.96 -14.08
N GLY A 78 -1.29 1.87 -15.33
CA GLY A 78 -1.54 0.61 -15.99
C GLY A 78 -2.81 0.69 -16.83
N THR A 79 -2.92 -0.17 -17.84
CA THR A 79 -4.09 -0.18 -18.73
C THR A 79 -5.16 -1.14 -18.23
N THR A 80 -4.79 -2.39 -17.97
CA THR A 80 -5.74 -3.42 -17.50
C THR A 80 -5.71 -3.55 -16.00
N ILE A 81 -4.50 -3.61 -15.42
CA ILE A 81 -4.30 -3.72 -13.96
C ILE A 81 -3.53 -2.49 -13.54
N GLN A 82 -4.14 -1.69 -12.66
CA GLN A 82 -3.48 -0.49 -12.14
C GLN A 82 -2.62 -0.85 -10.95
N LYS A 83 -1.36 -0.50 -11.02
CA LYS A 83 -0.39 -0.75 -9.96
C LYS A 83 -0.04 0.53 -9.22
N ILE A 84 0.38 0.39 -7.97
CA ILE A 84 0.67 1.52 -7.10
C ILE A 84 2.10 2.00 -7.30
N TYR A 85 2.25 3.32 -7.43
CA TYR A 85 3.54 4.01 -7.53
C TYR A 85 3.57 5.15 -6.53
N SER A 86 4.78 5.59 -6.15
CA SER A 86 4.88 6.82 -5.38
C SER A 86 4.54 8.01 -6.29
N GLY A 87 3.96 9.07 -5.71
CA GLY A 87 3.51 10.23 -6.47
C GLY A 87 4.60 11.22 -6.85
N LYS A 88 5.85 10.90 -6.59
CA LYS A 88 6.97 11.80 -6.90
C LYS A 88 7.46 11.60 -8.33
#